data_0b5702d9b0c9b2ab9dd4f57dc12348d9
#
_entry.id   0b5702d9b0c9b2ab9dd4f57dc12348d9
#
_cell.length_a   1.000
_cell.length_b   1.000
_cell.length_c   1.000
_cell.angle_alpha   90.00
_cell.angle_beta   90.00
_cell.angle_gamma   90.00
#
_symmetry.space_group_name_H-M   'P 1'
#
loop_
_entity.id
_entity.type
_entity.pdbx_description
1 polymer ?
#
loop_
_entity_poly.entity_id
_entity_poly.type
_entity_poly.pdbx_seq_one_letter_code
_entity_poly.pdbx_strand_id
1 'polypeptide(L)'
;MPHPSPRALALLALALALPVPAAAQQIDWPKVNEEAMRNYQSLVQIDSTTSEAGVAAFVKRTLEAEGIPVTLLAKDPARPNVIARLKGNGSKKPLLIMAHSDTVKIDPAKWTFPPFSATRNGGYVYGRGSIDDKSNLFAQMMTMILLKRTNAKLDRDVIFVSESGEEGASTFGMGYLAAEHFPEIEAEACLAEGGAVIRRGGVAKYAMVQVMEKHGAGAKLVARGPSGHGSRPTQSNAIAHLGQAVARIAFWDPPMRFNDTTRTYFEKLATVSDPADAQRFKDLFDPEKSAAARHYLAENEPGTYSMLHTSISPNIIQGGFQANVIPSEATATLDIRALPDEDMPAFYDLMRKVINDPAVELVPGAPRGEGKPVPAMSTTSDTYKVLEASFQKVYGIITLPTMATAATDMTRLRPRGVQCYGLGAARDDEDTLKGFGAHSDQERLAEDSVYKHLAFYWQAVTGIAGARF
;
A
#
# COMPACT_ATOMS: atom_id res chain seq x y z
N MET A 1 -42.13 -91.27 -9.85
CA MET A 1 -40.83 -90.54 -10.20
C MET A 1 -41.14 -89.11 -10.35
N PRO A 2 -40.64 -88.23 -9.45
CA PRO A 2 -40.89 -86.82 -9.55
C PRO A 2 -39.72 -86.09 -10.28
N HIS A 3 -40.08 -85.19 -11.16
CA HIS A 3 -39.14 -84.28 -11.87
C HIS A 3 -38.63 -83.13 -10.96
N PRO A 4 -37.38 -82.77 -11.09
CA PRO A 4 -36.85 -81.58 -10.35
C PRO A 4 -37.16 -80.28 -11.04
N SER A 5 -37.59 -79.30 -10.28
CA SER A 5 -37.84 -77.93 -10.69
C SER A 5 -36.53 -77.12 -10.93
N PRO A 6 -36.44 -76.21 -11.86
CA PRO A 6 -35.26 -75.37 -12.06
C PRO A 6 -35.24 -74.15 -11.06
N ARG A 7 -34.17 -74.02 -10.30
CA ARG A 7 -33.88 -72.89 -9.47
C ARG A 7 -33.40 -71.76 -10.36
N ALA A 8 -34.15 -70.59 -10.40
CA ALA A 8 -33.72 -69.34 -11.02
C ALA A 8 -32.67 -68.67 -10.14
N LEU A 9 -31.44 -68.53 -10.64
CA LEU A 9 -30.42 -67.62 -10.08
C LEU A 9 -30.73 -66.16 -10.47
N ALA A 10 -31.13 -65.35 -9.49
CA ALA A 10 -31.23 -63.93 -9.67
C ALA A 10 -29.83 -63.35 -9.47
N LEU A 11 -29.18 -62.87 -10.55
CA LEU A 11 -27.95 -62.08 -10.52
C LEU A 11 -28.31 -60.64 -10.17
N LEU A 12 -27.96 -60.20 -8.94
CA LEU A 12 -28.04 -58.83 -8.48
C LEU A 12 -26.85 -58.07 -9.07
N ALA A 13 -27.07 -57.29 -10.14
CA ALA A 13 -26.08 -56.38 -10.70
C ALA A 13 -25.97 -55.17 -9.79
N LEU A 14 -24.95 -55.11 -8.95
CA LEU A 14 -24.57 -53.94 -8.15
C LEU A 14 -23.94 -52.91 -9.09
N ALA A 15 -24.70 -51.92 -9.55
CA ALA A 15 -24.17 -50.79 -10.31
C ALA A 15 -23.35 -49.89 -9.38
N LEU A 16 -22.02 -50.04 -9.43
CA LEU A 16 -21.08 -49.05 -8.86
C LEU A 16 -21.25 -47.73 -9.62
N ALA A 17 -22.01 -46.82 -9.05
CA ALA A 17 -22.02 -45.44 -9.50
C ALA A 17 -20.64 -44.82 -9.20
N LEU A 18 -19.77 -44.76 -10.21
CA LEU A 18 -18.55 -43.97 -10.13
C LEU A 18 -18.95 -42.51 -9.93
N PRO A 19 -18.33 -41.78 -8.96
CA PRO A 19 -18.61 -40.39 -8.79
C PRO A 19 -18.17 -39.68 -10.08
N VAL A 20 -19.13 -39.06 -10.79
CA VAL A 20 -18.83 -38.12 -11.87
C VAL A 20 -17.99 -37.03 -11.25
N PRO A 21 -16.79 -36.73 -11.77
CA PRO A 21 -16.02 -35.60 -11.28
C PRO A 21 -16.89 -34.35 -11.43
N ALA A 22 -17.16 -33.66 -10.31
CA ALA A 22 -17.86 -32.38 -10.33
C ALA A 22 -17.09 -31.49 -11.28
N ALA A 23 -17.72 -31.07 -12.38
CA ALA A 23 -17.14 -30.12 -13.31
C ALA A 23 -16.71 -28.90 -12.49
N ALA A 24 -15.45 -28.46 -12.64
CA ALA A 24 -14.95 -27.27 -11.98
C ALA A 24 -15.96 -26.14 -12.19
N GLN A 25 -16.52 -25.61 -11.11
CA GLN A 25 -17.55 -24.59 -11.20
C GLN A 25 -16.94 -23.32 -11.79
N GLN A 26 -17.21 -23.08 -13.05
CA GLN A 26 -16.71 -21.90 -13.76
C GLN A 26 -17.30 -20.65 -13.11
N ILE A 27 -16.49 -19.64 -12.80
CA ILE A 27 -16.96 -18.39 -12.18
C ILE A 27 -17.84 -17.64 -13.17
N ASP A 28 -19.06 -17.34 -12.76
CA ASP A 28 -19.98 -16.44 -13.45
C ASP A 28 -19.60 -14.99 -13.11
N TRP A 29 -18.63 -14.44 -13.85
CA TRP A 29 -18.11 -13.10 -13.62
C TRP A 29 -19.17 -12.00 -13.64
N PRO A 30 -20.16 -11.98 -14.54
CA PRO A 30 -21.25 -10.99 -14.50
C PRO A 30 -21.95 -10.97 -13.13
N LYS A 31 -22.35 -12.12 -12.61
CA LYS A 31 -23.01 -12.25 -11.31
C LYS A 31 -22.08 -11.89 -10.15
N VAL A 32 -20.82 -12.32 -10.22
CA VAL A 32 -19.80 -11.97 -9.24
C VAL A 32 -19.55 -10.48 -9.21
N ASN A 33 -19.48 -9.82 -10.36
CA ASN A 33 -19.25 -8.37 -10.44
C ASN A 33 -20.38 -7.54 -9.82
N GLU A 34 -21.65 -7.97 -9.96
CA GLU A 34 -22.76 -7.32 -9.27
C GLU A 34 -22.63 -7.43 -7.73
N GLU A 35 -22.29 -8.62 -7.24
CA GLU A 35 -22.05 -8.85 -5.81
C GLU A 35 -20.84 -8.07 -5.32
N ALA A 36 -19.78 -8.08 -6.10
CA ALA A 36 -18.55 -7.35 -5.86
C ALA A 36 -18.80 -5.86 -5.65
N MET A 37 -19.52 -5.23 -6.56
CA MET A 37 -19.86 -3.81 -6.44
C MET A 37 -20.68 -3.52 -5.19
N ARG A 38 -21.68 -4.37 -4.86
CA ARG A 38 -22.46 -4.21 -3.61
C ARG A 38 -21.58 -4.29 -2.35
N ASN A 39 -20.69 -5.28 -2.28
CA ASN A 39 -19.79 -5.45 -1.13
C ASN A 39 -18.79 -4.29 -1.03
N TYR A 40 -18.24 -3.86 -2.16
CA TYR A 40 -17.33 -2.70 -2.21
C TYR A 40 -18.02 -1.41 -1.73
N GLN A 41 -19.21 -1.10 -2.27
CA GLN A 41 -19.97 0.06 -1.81
C GLN A 41 -20.31 -0.03 -0.32
N SER A 42 -20.71 -1.21 0.17
CA SER A 42 -20.99 -1.42 1.60
C SER A 42 -19.78 -1.14 2.49
N LEU A 43 -18.57 -1.51 2.06
CA LEU A 43 -17.33 -1.19 2.78
C LEU A 43 -17.05 0.31 2.76
N VAL A 44 -17.16 0.97 1.60
CA VAL A 44 -16.94 2.41 1.47
C VAL A 44 -17.94 3.22 2.31
N GLN A 45 -19.16 2.71 2.48
CA GLN A 45 -20.20 3.36 3.31
C GLN A 45 -19.94 3.32 4.81
N ILE A 46 -19.02 2.51 5.29
CA ILE A 46 -18.68 2.45 6.72
C ILE A 46 -17.64 3.53 7.03
N ASP A 47 -17.97 4.45 7.90
CA ASP A 47 -17.01 5.40 8.49
C ASP A 47 -16.04 4.65 9.43
N SER A 48 -14.77 4.63 9.07
CA SER A 48 -13.69 4.02 9.84
C SER A 48 -12.57 5.00 10.18
N THR A 49 -12.89 6.29 10.27
CA THR A 49 -11.93 7.36 10.62
C THR A 49 -11.46 7.32 12.07
N THR A 50 -12.23 6.67 12.95
CA THR A 50 -11.95 6.60 14.40
C THR A 50 -12.08 5.19 14.98
N SER A 51 -12.80 4.29 14.29
CA SER A 51 -13.04 2.92 14.75
C SER A 51 -13.27 2.00 13.56
N GLU A 52 -12.59 0.89 13.54
CA GLU A 52 -12.71 -0.15 12.53
C GLU A 52 -13.76 -1.22 12.88
N ALA A 53 -14.42 -1.11 14.03
CA ALA A 53 -15.41 -2.09 14.52
C ALA A 53 -16.54 -2.35 13.51
N GLY A 54 -17.00 -1.31 12.82
CA GLY A 54 -18.01 -1.43 11.78
C GLY A 54 -17.55 -2.26 10.57
N VAL A 55 -16.32 -2.01 10.09
CA VAL A 55 -15.70 -2.76 8.99
C VAL A 55 -15.47 -4.21 9.42
N ALA A 56 -14.90 -4.43 10.60
CA ALA A 56 -14.65 -5.76 11.12
C ALA A 56 -15.94 -6.59 11.27
N ALA A 57 -17.03 -5.97 11.76
CA ALA A 57 -18.34 -6.61 11.86
C ALA A 57 -18.91 -6.97 10.47
N PHE A 58 -18.75 -6.11 9.48
CA PHE A 58 -19.16 -6.38 8.09
C PHE A 58 -18.39 -7.54 7.49
N VAL A 59 -17.05 -7.49 7.55
CA VAL A 59 -16.16 -8.52 7.00
C VAL A 59 -16.41 -9.87 7.68
N LYS A 60 -16.48 -9.89 9.02
CA LYS A 60 -16.79 -11.10 9.79
C LYS A 60 -18.10 -11.74 9.34
N ARG A 61 -19.19 -10.96 9.35
CA ARG A 61 -20.52 -11.47 8.95
C ARG A 61 -20.50 -12.00 7.51
N THR A 62 -19.83 -11.33 6.59
CA THR A 62 -19.76 -11.69 5.17
C THR A 62 -19.00 -13.00 4.97
N LEU A 63 -17.84 -13.17 5.63
CA LEU A 63 -17.05 -14.39 5.53
C LEU A 63 -17.70 -15.58 6.25
N GLU A 64 -18.28 -15.37 7.43
CA GLU A 64 -18.96 -16.42 8.19
C GLU A 64 -20.23 -16.94 7.48
N ALA A 65 -20.94 -16.07 6.75
CA ALA A 65 -22.08 -16.48 5.90
C ALA A 65 -21.67 -17.47 4.80
N GLU A 66 -20.40 -17.44 4.37
CA GLU A 66 -19.81 -18.41 3.43
C GLU A 66 -19.17 -19.63 4.11
N GLY A 67 -19.32 -19.75 5.44
CA GLY A 67 -18.69 -20.81 6.22
C GLY A 67 -17.17 -20.69 6.29
N ILE A 68 -16.63 -19.49 6.26
CA ILE A 68 -15.22 -19.17 6.51
C ILE A 68 -15.09 -18.67 7.94
N PRO A 69 -14.45 -19.43 8.86
CA PRO A 69 -14.28 -19.00 10.24
C PRO A 69 -13.45 -17.73 10.36
N VAL A 70 -13.85 -16.86 11.27
CA VAL A 70 -13.19 -15.56 11.52
C VAL A 70 -12.75 -15.46 12.98
N THR A 71 -11.52 -15.04 13.19
CA THR A 71 -10.99 -14.64 14.50
C THR A 71 -10.87 -13.12 14.54
N LEU A 72 -11.32 -12.50 15.64
CA LEU A 72 -11.08 -11.10 15.92
C LEU A 72 -9.96 -10.98 16.95
N LEU A 73 -8.95 -10.18 16.67
CA LEU A 73 -7.89 -9.83 17.60
C LEU A 73 -7.87 -8.31 17.77
N ALA A 74 -8.00 -7.85 19.01
CA ALA A 74 -8.10 -6.44 19.31
C ALA A 74 -7.33 -6.08 20.58
N LYS A 75 -6.41 -5.14 20.47
CA LYS A 75 -5.80 -4.49 21.62
C LYS A 75 -6.71 -3.42 22.23
N ASP A 76 -7.53 -2.81 21.36
CA ASP A 76 -8.63 -1.90 21.71
C ASP A 76 -9.90 -2.45 21.04
N PRO A 77 -11.01 -2.67 21.79
CA PRO A 77 -12.27 -3.16 21.22
C PRO A 77 -12.84 -2.31 20.07
N ALA A 78 -12.51 -1.03 20.02
CA ALA A 78 -12.91 -0.15 18.92
C ALA A 78 -12.07 -0.36 17.64
N ARG A 79 -10.93 -1.06 17.75
CA ARG A 79 -9.93 -1.24 16.68
C ARG A 79 -9.59 -2.71 16.44
N PRO A 80 -10.59 -3.55 16.11
CA PRO A 80 -10.39 -4.98 15.92
C PRO A 80 -9.76 -5.29 14.56
N ASN A 81 -8.83 -6.25 14.56
CA ASN A 81 -8.31 -6.88 13.37
C ASN A 81 -9.10 -8.16 13.08
N VAL A 82 -9.37 -8.42 11.82
CA VAL A 82 -10.07 -9.62 11.35
C VAL A 82 -9.06 -10.58 10.73
N ILE A 83 -9.04 -11.83 11.18
CA ILE A 83 -8.21 -12.89 10.58
C ILE A 83 -9.11 -14.02 10.12
N ALA A 84 -8.94 -14.44 8.86
CA ALA A 84 -9.57 -15.63 8.31
C ALA A 84 -8.55 -16.50 7.57
N ARG A 85 -8.75 -17.82 7.58
CA ARG A 85 -7.80 -18.75 6.97
C ARG A 85 -8.52 -19.84 6.20
N LEU A 86 -8.17 -20.00 4.93
CA LEU A 86 -8.51 -21.18 4.12
C LEU A 86 -7.32 -22.13 4.10
N LYS A 87 -7.57 -23.38 4.49
CA LYS A 87 -6.56 -24.42 4.59
C LYS A 87 -6.16 -24.96 3.22
N GLY A 88 -4.86 -25.08 2.98
CA GLY A 88 -4.26 -25.83 1.89
C GLY A 88 -3.78 -27.21 2.36
N ASN A 89 -3.07 -27.92 1.48
CA ASN A 89 -2.50 -29.24 1.78
C ASN A 89 -1.18 -29.17 2.58
N GLY A 90 -0.67 -27.95 2.84
CA GLY A 90 0.55 -27.71 3.61
C GLY A 90 1.86 -28.02 2.88
N SER A 91 1.84 -28.28 1.57
CA SER A 91 3.06 -28.54 0.80
C SER A 91 3.94 -27.27 0.61
N LYS A 92 3.36 -26.08 0.80
CA LYS A 92 4.05 -24.78 0.79
C LYS A 92 3.67 -23.98 2.03
N LYS A 93 4.54 -23.05 2.44
CA LYS A 93 4.23 -22.09 3.51
C LYS A 93 3.06 -21.18 3.13
N PRO A 94 2.30 -20.63 4.09
CA PRO A 94 1.12 -19.82 3.83
C PRO A 94 1.38 -18.60 2.92
N LEU A 95 0.32 -18.14 2.26
CA LEU A 95 0.20 -16.82 1.63
C LEU A 95 -0.65 -15.92 2.54
N LEU A 96 -0.17 -14.73 2.86
CA LEU A 96 -0.92 -13.68 3.52
C LEU A 96 -1.46 -12.69 2.47
N ILE A 97 -2.73 -12.34 2.57
CA ILE A 97 -3.34 -11.20 1.88
C ILE A 97 -3.87 -10.27 2.96
N MET A 98 -3.44 -9.01 2.95
CA MET A 98 -3.78 -8.06 4.00
C MET A 98 -4.12 -6.68 3.43
N ALA A 99 -5.06 -5.99 4.09
CA ALA A 99 -5.47 -4.65 3.77
C ALA A 99 -5.90 -3.93 5.04
N HIS A 100 -5.63 -2.62 5.13
CA HIS A 100 -6.12 -1.86 6.26
C HIS A 100 -7.58 -1.46 6.12
N SER A 101 -8.23 -1.22 7.24
CA SER A 101 -9.66 -0.96 7.33
C SER A 101 -10.01 0.43 7.82
N ASP A 102 -9.06 1.13 8.43
CA ASP A 102 -9.19 2.53 8.80
C ASP A 102 -9.06 3.46 7.60
N THR A 103 -9.43 4.70 7.79
CA THR A 103 -9.29 5.77 6.81
C THR A 103 -8.89 7.07 7.50
N VAL A 104 -8.19 7.96 6.78
CA VAL A 104 -7.88 9.30 7.29
C VAL A 104 -9.14 10.11 7.53
N LYS A 105 -9.05 11.09 8.42
CA LYS A 105 -10.13 12.03 8.75
C LYS A 105 -10.58 12.81 7.51
N ILE A 106 -11.82 13.28 7.56
CA ILE A 106 -12.46 14.05 6.49
C ILE A 106 -12.96 15.41 7.01
N ASP A 107 -13.10 16.35 6.09
CA ASP A 107 -13.89 17.55 6.26
C ASP A 107 -15.11 17.45 5.33
N PRO A 108 -16.30 17.10 5.85
CA PRO A 108 -17.48 16.85 5.01
C PRO A 108 -17.89 18.05 4.13
N ALA A 109 -17.56 19.27 4.56
CA ALA A 109 -17.91 20.49 3.82
C ALA A 109 -17.18 20.63 2.48
N LYS A 110 -16.08 19.91 2.30
CA LYS A 110 -15.28 19.91 1.06
C LYS A 110 -15.72 18.86 0.03
N TRP A 111 -16.63 17.96 0.39
CA TRP A 111 -17.05 16.87 -0.47
C TRP A 111 -18.26 17.21 -1.33
N THR A 112 -18.19 16.92 -2.62
CA THR A 112 -19.33 17.06 -3.55
C THR A 112 -20.41 16.03 -3.25
N PHE A 113 -20.00 14.78 -2.97
CA PHE A 113 -20.88 13.71 -2.51
C PHE A 113 -20.54 13.40 -1.06
N PRO A 114 -21.49 13.02 -0.19
CA PRO A 114 -21.16 12.64 1.19
C PRO A 114 -20.05 11.60 1.22
N PRO A 115 -18.98 11.78 2.03
CA PRO A 115 -17.75 10.98 1.95
C PRO A 115 -17.92 9.48 2.22
N PHE A 116 -19.01 9.08 2.86
CA PHE A 116 -19.37 7.68 3.11
C PHE A 116 -20.67 7.28 2.40
N SER A 117 -20.99 7.90 1.26
CA SER A 117 -22.18 7.51 0.47
C SER A 117 -21.90 6.40 -0.52
N ALA A 118 -20.65 6.19 -0.92
CA ALA A 118 -20.27 5.33 -2.04
C ALA A 118 -21.05 5.67 -3.31
N THR A 119 -21.25 6.97 -3.58
CA THR A 119 -22.04 7.44 -4.72
C THR A 119 -21.38 7.03 -6.03
N ARG A 120 -22.16 6.40 -6.90
CA ARG A 120 -21.75 6.10 -8.27
C ARG A 120 -22.14 7.25 -9.18
N ASN A 121 -21.17 7.87 -9.82
CA ASN A 121 -21.41 8.96 -10.78
C ASN A 121 -20.31 8.99 -11.85
N GLY A 122 -20.71 9.16 -13.11
CA GLY A 122 -19.78 9.29 -14.23
C GLY A 122 -18.83 8.11 -14.43
N GLY A 123 -19.21 6.88 -14.02
CA GLY A 123 -18.38 5.68 -14.11
C GLY A 123 -17.39 5.52 -12.95
N TYR A 124 -17.55 6.29 -11.87
CA TYR A 124 -16.74 6.22 -10.65
C TYR A 124 -17.58 5.99 -9.41
N VAL A 125 -16.98 5.36 -8.41
CA VAL A 125 -17.48 5.29 -7.03
C VAL A 125 -16.72 6.31 -6.19
N TYR A 126 -17.44 7.27 -5.63
CA TYR A 126 -16.89 8.34 -4.78
C TYR A 126 -17.04 7.97 -3.31
N GLY A 127 -15.98 8.13 -2.55
CA GLY A 127 -16.01 7.94 -1.10
C GLY A 127 -14.63 7.84 -0.48
N ARG A 128 -14.50 8.22 0.79
CA ARG A 128 -13.27 8.05 1.57
C ARG A 128 -12.97 6.56 1.72
N GLY A 129 -11.72 6.18 1.42
CA GLY A 129 -11.29 4.79 1.42
C GLY A 129 -11.63 4.03 0.13
N SER A 130 -12.18 4.71 -0.90
CA SER A 130 -12.48 4.05 -2.17
C SER A 130 -11.21 3.55 -2.89
N ILE A 131 -10.07 4.22 -2.70
CA ILE A 131 -8.76 3.75 -3.14
C ILE A 131 -8.02 3.13 -1.96
N ASP A 132 -7.92 3.83 -0.85
CA ASP A 132 -7.02 3.61 0.26
C ASP A 132 -7.80 3.27 1.55
N ASP A 133 -7.93 1.99 1.96
CA ASP A 133 -7.46 0.78 1.27
C ASP A 133 -8.62 -0.23 1.10
N LYS A 134 -9.88 0.26 1.15
CA LYS A 134 -11.07 -0.60 1.01
C LYS A 134 -11.16 -1.28 -0.36
N SER A 135 -10.41 -0.79 -1.35
CA SER A 135 -10.29 -1.43 -2.66
C SER A 135 -9.54 -2.77 -2.59
N ASN A 136 -8.43 -2.83 -1.85
CA ASN A 136 -7.72 -4.08 -1.59
C ASN A 136 -8.53 -4.98 -0.64
N LEU A 137 -9.05 -4.42 0.44
CA LEU A 137 -9.84 -5.14 1.44
C LEU A 137 -11.00 -5.91 0.79
N PHE A 138 -11.77 -5.22 -0.04
CA PHE A 138 -12.88 -5.79 -0.81
C PHE A 138 -12.41 -6.93 -1.72
N ALA A 139 -11.37 -6.69 -2.55
CA ALA A 139 -10.90 -7.65 -3.53
C ALA A 139 -10.33 -8.92 -2.87
N GLN A 140 -9.64 -8.76 -1.76
CA GLN A 140 -9.10 -9.85 -0.96
C GLN A 140 -10.22 -10.65 -0.28
N MET A 141 -11.19 -9.98 0.36
CA MET A 141 -12.36 -10.63 0.97
C MET A 141 -13.16 -11.44 -0.06
N MET A 142 -13.45 -10.85 -1.22
CA MET A 142 -14.16 -11.55 -2.31
C MET A 142 -13.36 -12.72 -2.87
N THR A 143 -12.03 -12.62 -2.93
CA THR A 143 -11.15 -13.73 -3.34
C THR A 143 -11.27 -14.91 -2.38
N MET A 144 -11.31 -14.67 -1.06
CA MET A 144 -11.55 -15.72 -0.06
C MET A 144 -12.90 -16.40 -0.29
N ILE A 145 -13.95 -15.63 -0.54
CA ILE A 145 -15.30 -16.14 -0.84
C ILE A 145 -15.29 -17.02 -2.09
N LEU A 146 -14.66 -16.56 -3.16
CA LEU A 146 -14.59 -17.31 -4.43
C LEU A 146 -13.80 -18.60 -4.28
N LEU A 147 -12.67 -18.60 -3.55
CA LEU A 147 -11.89 -19.80 -3.24
C LEU A 147 -12.76 -20.84 -2.47
N LYS A 148 -13.54 -20.36 -1.52
CA LYS A 148 -14.45 -21.22 -0.75
C LYS A 148 -15.57 -21.81 -1.61
N ARG A 149 -16.25 -20.98 -2.38
CA ARG A 149 -17.37 -21.38 -3.26
C ARG A 149 -16.96 -22.37 -4.34
N THR A 150 -15.76 -22.17 -4.91
CA THR A 150 -15.22 -23.09 -5.93
C THR A 150 -14.60 -24.35 -5.35
N ASN A 151 -14.59 -24.49 -4.02
CA ASN A 151 -13.93 -25.61 -3.32
C ASN A 151 -12.48 -25.85 -3.78
N ALA A 152 -11.76 -24.75 -4.04
CA ALA A 152 -10.40 -24.76 -4.56
C ALA A 152 -9.45 -25.60 -3.69
N LYS A 153 -8.70 -26.52 -4.31
CA LYS A 153 -7.65 -27.28 -3.64
C LYS A 153 -6.36 -26.48 -3.69
N LEU A 154 -5.85 -26.10 -2.53
CA LEU A 154 -4.72 -25.19 -2.39
C LEU A 154 -3.46 -25.93 -1.94
N ASP A 155 -2.28 -25.54 -2.44
CA ASP A 155 -0.98 -26.07 -2.01
C ASP A 155 -0.51 -25.46 -0.68
N ARG A 156 -1.06 -24.32 -0.32
CA ARG A 156 -0.75 -23.56 0.91
C ARG A 156 -2.01 -22.96 1.53
N ASP A 157 -1.95 -22.68 2.82
CA ASP A 157 -2.99 -21.87 3.46
C ASP A 157 -3.02 -20.47 2.82
N VAL A 158 -4.21 -19.90 2.67
CA VAL A 158 -4.40 -18.48 2.36
C VAL A 158 -4.94 -17.83 3.62
N ILE A 159 -4.18 -16.87 4.16
CA ILE A 159 -4.53 -16.09 5.34
C ILE A 159 -5.00 -14.72 4.86
N PHE A 160 -6.17 -14.30 5.28
CA PHE A 160 -6.71 -12.97 5.04
C PHE A 160 -6.65 -12.16 6.33
N VAL A 161 -6.19 -10.92 6.24
CA VAL A 161 -6.18 -9.96 7.36
C VAL A 161 -6.81 -8.64 6.91
N SER A 162 -7.86 -8.22 7.63
CA SER A 162 -8.29 -6.82 7.62
C SER A 162 -7.75 -6.18 8.89
N GLU A 163 -6.72 -5.37 8.74
CA GLU A 163 -6.04 -4.75 9.88
C GLU A 163 -6.58 -3.36 10.21
N SER A 164 -6.27 -2.88 11.40
CA SER A 164 -6.68 -1.56 11.89
C SER A 164 -5.47 -0.65 12.07
N GLY A 165 -5.67 0.68 11.92
CA GLY A 165 -4.74 1.69 12.37
C GLY A 165 -3.49 1.88 11.53
N GLU A 166 -3.47 1.53 10.27
CA GLU A 166 -2.35 1.80 9.35
C GLU A 166 -2.07 3.31 9.27
N GLU A 167 -3.10 4.11 9.11
CA GLU A 167 -3.10 5.56 8.87
C GLU A 167 -2.59 6.41 10.08
N GLY A 168 -1.97 5.79 11.05
CA GLY A 168 -1.33 6.51 12.15
C GLY A 168 -1.37 5.83 13.51
N ALA A 169 -1.90 4.62 13.61
CA ALA A 169 -2.04 3.89 14.86
C ALA A 169 -1.71 2.38 14.71
N SER A 170 -0.69 2.06 13.90
CA SER A 170 -0.23 0.69 13.59
C SER A 170 0.01 -0.20 14.83
N THR A 171 0.13 0.41 16.04
CA THR A 171 0.18 -0.31 17.32
C THR A 171 -1.10 -1.07 17.69
N PHE A 172 -2.20 -0.83 16.99
CA PHE A 172 -3.45 -1.57 17.11
C PHE A 172 -3.65 -2.60 15.98
N GLY A 173 -3.00 -2.38 14.83
CA GLY A 173 -3.06 -3.23 13.64
C GLY A 173 -1.86 -4.14 13.50
N MET A 174 -1.15 -4.02 12.38
CA MET A 174 -0.03 -4.91 12.05
C MET A 174 1.10 -4.85 13.07
N GLY A 175 1.33 -3.71 13.70
CA GLY A 175 2.29 -3.62 14.81
C GLY A 175 1.94 -4.55 15.99
N TYR A 176 0.65 -4.62 16.37
CA TYR A 176 0.15 -5.53 17.39
C TYR A 176 0.19 -6.99 16.93
N LEU A 177 -0.31 -7.27 15.71
CA LEU A 177 -0.33 -8.62 15.17
C LEU A 177 1.08 -9.21 15.03
N ALA A 178 2.02 -8.42 14.53
CA ALA A 178 3.40 -8.87 14.36
C ALA A 178 4.15 -9.05 15.69
N ALA A 179 3.80 -8.28 16.74
CA ALA A 179 4.45 -8.38 18.04
C ALA A 179 3.89 -9.52 18.91
N GLU A 180 2.57 -9.70 18.94
CA GLU A 180 1.89 -10.55 19.90
C GLU A 180 1.18 -11.77 19.26
N HIS A 181 0.90 -11.73 17.94
CA HIS A 181 0.11 -12.73 17.22
C HIS A 181 0.77 -13.17 15.89
N PHE A 182 2.10 -13.08 15.79
CA PHE A 182 2.79 -13.43 14.53
C PHE A 182 2.49 -14.84 14.02
N PRO A 183 2.37 -15.89 14.85
CA PRO A 183 2.03 -17.24 14.38
C PRO A 183 0.72 -17.33 13.60
N GLU A 184 -0.25 -16.48 13.88
CA GLU A 184 -1.56 -16.45 13.19
C GLU A 184 -1.44 -15.89 11.77
N ILE A 185 -0.41 -15.06 11.51
CA ILE A 185 -0.19 -14.36 10.23
C ILE A 185 1.13 -14.74 9.53
N GLU A 186 1.92 -15.66 10.13
CA GLU A 186 3.19 -16.08 9.53
C GLU A 186 2.97 -16.68 8.13
N ALA A 187 3.70 -16.16 7.15
CA ALA A 187 3.57 -16.53 5.76
C ALA A 187 4.93 -16.49 5.03
N GLU A 188 5.04 -17.18 3.89
CA GLU A 188 6.17 -17.05 2.98
C GLU A 188 6.12 -15.72 2.20
N ALA A 189 4.93 -15.39 1.71
CA ALA A 189 4.69 -14.19 0.94
C ALA A 189 3.45 -13.45 1.46
N CYS A 190 3.44 -12.14 1.23
CA CYS A 190 2.34 -11.26 1.58
C CYS A 190 1.97 -10.39 0.38
N LEU A 191 0.68 -10.20 0.13
CA LEU A 191 0.12 -9.23 -0.78
C LEU A 191 -0.62 -8.15 0.03
N ALA A 192 -0.18 -6.91 -0.10
CA ALA A 192 -0.68 -5.77 0.66
C ALA A 192 -0.87 -4.54 -0.23
N GLU A 193 -1.17 -3.40 0.36
CA GLU A 193 -1.21 -2.11 -0.33
C GLU A 193 0.15 -1.61 -0.82
N GLY A 194 0.18 -0.53 -1.61
CA GLY A 194 1.38 0.25 -1.96
C GLY A 194 1.76 0.23 -3.44
N GLY A 195 1.12 -0.60 -4.27
CA GLY A 195 1.22 -0.59 -5.72
C GLY A 195 0.02 0.10 -6.40
N ALA A 196 -0.03 0.06 -7.72
CA ALA A 196 -1.18 0.51 -8.49
C ALA A 196 -1.10 0.03 -9.95
N VAL A 197 -2.23 0.00 -10.65
CA VAL A 197 -2.25 0.05 -12.10
C VAL A 197 -2.48 1.51 -12.53
N ILE A 198 -1.60 2.04 -13.36
CA ILE A 198 -1.71 3.42 -13.83
C ILE A 198 -2.50 3.46 -15.13
N ARG A 199 -3.54 4.29 -15.15
CA ARG A 199 -4.37 4.57 -16.31
C ARG A 199 -4.10 5.99 -16.81
N ARG A 200 -4.09 6.18 -18.12
CA ARG A 200 -4.07 7.49 -18.79
C ARG A 200 -5.17 7.52 -19.83
N GLY A 201 -6.04 8.50 -19.75
CA GLY A 201 -7.22 8.59 -20.62
C GLY A 201 -8.13 7.34 -20.49
N GLY A 202 -8.29 6.79 -19.29
CA GLY A 202 -9.09 5.61 -19.02
C GLY A 202 -8.45 4.26 -19.42
N VAL A 203 -7.24 4.26 -20.01
CA VAL A 203 -6.54 3.06 -20.50
C VAL A 203 -5.39 2.69 -19.56
N ALA A 204 -5.35 1.45 -19.09
CA ALA A 204 -4.24 0.93 -18.29
C ALA A 204 -2.94 0.93 -19.11
N LYS A 205 -1.86 1.46 -18.56
CA LYS A 205 -0.55 1.60 -19.21
C LYS A 205 0.50 0.65 -18.65
N TYR A 206 0.59 0.57 -17.33
CA TYR A 206 1.52 -0.32 -16.63
C TYR A 206 1.03 -0.58 -15.22
N ALA A 207 1.53 -1.65 -14.62
CA ALA A 207 1.32 -1.95 -13.21
C ALA A 207 2.59 -1.61 -12.42
N MET A 208 2.44 -1.07 -11.22
CA MET A 208 3.50 -0.90 -10.24
C MET A 208 3.31 -1.91 -9.12
N VAL A 209 4.32 -2.73 -8.86
CA VAL A 209 4.39 -3.60 -7.69
C VAL A 209 5.44 -3.04 -6.74
N GLN A 210 5.01 -2.65 -5.55
CA GLN A 210 5.95 -2.17 -4.54
C GLN A 210 6.77 -3.34 -3.99
N VAL A 211 8.07 -3.27 -4.19
CA VAL A 211 9.04 -4.26 -3.70
C VAL A 211 9.97 -3.68 -2.64
N MET A 212 9.92 -2.39 -2.44
CA MET A 212 10.80 -1.64 -1.55
C MET A 212 10.07 -0.38 -1.07
N GLU A 213 10.52 0.22 0.02
CA GLU A 213 9.99 1.48 0.51
C GLU A 213 11.06 2.29 1.23
N LYS A 214 10.91 3.60 1.25
CA LYS A 214 11.71 4.49 2.08
C LYS A 214 11.34 4.31 3.54
N HIS A 215 12.27 4.61 4.43
CA HIS A 215 11.99 4.62 5.85
C HIS A 215 11.85 6.04 6.39
N GLY A 216 10.92 6.21 7.33
CA GLY A 216 10.74 7.47 8.01
C GLY A 216 11.90 7.77 8.94
N ALA A 217 12.49 8.92 8.78
CA ALA A 217 13.41 9.54 9.71
C ALA A 217 12.90 10.95 10.02
N GLY A 218 13.55 11.64 10.93
CA GLY A 218 13.18 13.02 11.21
C GLY A 218 14.36 13.78 11.78
N ALA A 219 14.26 15.09 11.78
CA ALA A 219 15.18 15.93 12.49
C ALA A 219 14.47 17.20 12.99
N LYS A 220 15.05 17.83 13.98
CA LYS A 220 14.65 19.15 14.46
C LYS A 220 15.81 20.12 14.26
N LEU A 221 15.53 21.26 13.69
CA LEU A 221 16.45 22.40 13.70
C LEU A 221 16.12 23.25 14.92
N VAL A 222 17.14 23.61 15.69
CA VAL A 222 17.01 24.45 16.89
C VAL A 222 17.98 25.60 16.77
N ALA A 223 17.47 26.81 16.53
CA ALA A 223 18.27 28.03 16.52
C ALA A 223 18.18 28.71 17.89
N ARG A 224 19.31 29.17 18.42
CA ARG A 224 19.38 29.88 19.70
C ARG A 224 20.09 31.22 19.54
N GLY A 225 19.65 32.21 20.33
CA GLY A 225 20.24 33.52 20.40
C GLY A 225 19.78 34.27 21.64
N PRO A 226 20.35 35.46 21.93
CA PRO A 226 19.91 36.25 23.04
C PRO A 226 18.50 36.82 22.80
N SER A 227 17.65 36.73 23.82
CA SER A 227 16.36 37.43 23.82
C SER A 227 16.50 38.90 24.04
N GLY A 228 15.53 39.69 23.56
CA GLY A 228 15.61 41.14 23.72
C GLY A 228 14.36 41.90 23.26
N HIS A 229 14.44 43.22 23.35
CA HIS A 229 13.38 44.10 22.88
C HIS A 229 13.41 44.24 21.35
N GLY A 230 12.27 44.04 20.68
CA GLY A 230 12.15 44.02 19.21
C GLY A 230 12.62 45.32 18.52
N SER A 231 12.62 46.47 19.24
CA SER A 231 13.16 47.74 18.72
C SER A 231 14.70 47.81 18.66
N ARG A 232 15.39 46.75 19.15
CA ARG A 232 16.85 46.63 19.14
C ARG A 232 17.24 45.34 18.41
N PRO A 233 17.06 45.27 17.09
CA PRO A 233 17.33 44.03 16.32
C PRO A 233 18.80 43.66 16.41
N THR A 234 19.07 42.35 16.55
CA THR A 234 20.42 41.78 16.61
C THR A 234 20.67 40.83 15.44
N GLN A 235 21.92 40.69 15.04
CA GLN A 235 22.32 39.69 14.03
C GLN A 235 22.17 38.25 14.51
N SER A 236 22.11 38.03 15.84
CA SER A 236 21.95 36.72 16.49
C SER A 236 20.50 36.39 16.81
N ASN A 237 19.54 36.90 16.04
CA ASN A 237 18.12 36.58 16.20
C ASN A 237 17.85 35.14 15.80
N ALA A 238 17.35 34.33 16.73
CA ALA A 238 17.07 32.88 16.52
C ALA A 238 16.13 32.61 15.34
N ILE A 239 15.10 33.46 15.12
CA ILE A 239 14.18 33.31 13.99
C ILE A 239 14.89 33.52 12.66
N ALA A 240 15.81 34.51 12.60
CA ALA A 240 16.54 34.83 11.37
C ALA A 240 17.49 33.69 10.99
N HIS A 241 18.26 33.16 11.94
CA HIS A 241 19.11 31.97 11.74
C HIS A 241 18.30 30.77 11.30
N LEU A 242 17.18 30.45 11.99
CA LEU A 242 16.32 29.33 11.64
C LEU A 242 15.74 29.49 10.23
N GLY A 243 15.25 30.67 9.86
CA GLY A 243 14.67 30.93 8.54
C GLY A 243 15.66 30.67 7.40
N GLN A 244 16.93 31.11 7.58
CA GLN A 244 17.99 30.82 6.62
C GLN A 244 18.31 29.33 6.52
N ALA A 245 18.39 28.63 7.66
CA ALA A 245 18.66 27.20 7.69
C ALA A 245 17.54 26.38 7.01
N VAL A 246 16.28 26.71 7.30
CA VAL A 246 15.11 26.10 6.66
C VAL A 246 15.13 26.32 5.16
N ALA A 247 15.39 27.56 4.69
CA ALA A 247 15.47 27.87 3.27
C ALA A 247 16.59 27.08 2.57
N ARG A 248 17.79 27.02 3.18
CA ARG A 248 18.90 26.26 2.60
C ARG A 248 18.56 24.77 2.47
N ILE A 249 17.93 24.17 3.46
CA ILE A 249 17.51 22.74 3.42
C ILE A 249 16.36 22.52 2.45
N ALA A 250 15.36 23.41 2.41
CA ALA A 250 14.19 23.24 1.57
C ALA A 250 14.49 23.33 0.07
N PHE A 251 15.49 24.14 -0.31
CA PHE A 251 15.93 24.30 -1.70
C PHE A 251 17.21 23.56 -2.05
N TRP A 252 17.72 22.73 -1.13
CA TRP A 252 18.84 21.86 -1.43
C TRP A 252 18.40 20.70 -2.31
N ASP A 253 19.21 20.38 -3.33
CA ASP A 253 19.05 19.20 -4.16
C ASP A 253 19.93 18.06 -3.60
N PRO A 254 19.36 17.09 -2.84
CA PRO A 254 20.14 16.02 -2.26
C PRO A 254 20.77 15.11 -3.32
N PRO A 255 21.87 14.41 -3.01
CA PRO A 255 22.53 13.51 -3.96
C PRO A 255 21.56 12.45 -4.50
N MET A 256 21.46 12.37 -5.82
CA MET A 256 20.69 11.34 -6.51
C MET A 256 21.41 10.00 -6.44
N ARG A 257 20.67 8.93 -6.13
CA ARG A 257 21.17 7.56 -6.15
C ARG A 257 20.14 6.61 -6.75
N PHE A 258 20.62 5.67 -7.57
CA PHE A 258 19.81 4.55 -8.02
C PHE A 258 20.16 3.31 -7.22
N ASN A 259 19.14 2.57 -6.82
CA ASN A 259 19.24 1.15 -6.50
C ASN A 259 18.69 0.31 -7.67
N ASP A 260 18.81 -1.02 -7.59
CA ASP A 260 18.37 -1.92 -8.67
C ASP A 260 16.86 -1.77 -8.97
N THR A 261 16.05 -1.54 -7.94
CA THR A 261 14.60 -1.34 -8.09
C THR A 261 14.30 -0.07 -8.87
N THR A 262 14.86 1.08 -8.45
CA THR A 262 14.60 2.37 -9.12
C THR A 262 15.20 2.42 -10.52
N ARG A 263 16.36 1.81 -10.72
CA ARG A 263 16.95 1.66 -12.06
C ARG A 263 15.99 0.89 -12.99
N THR A 264 15.58 -0.31 -12.57
CA THR A 264 14.66 -1.15 -13.35
C THR A 264 13.32 -0.45 -13.59
N TYR A 265 12.83 0.30 -12.59
CA TYR A 265 11.61 1.09 -12.72
C TYR A 265 11.71 2.08 -13.87
N PHE A 266 12.73 2.95 -13.88
CA PHE A 266 12.88 3.99 -14.93
C PHE A 266 13.20 3.39 -16.31
N GLU A 267 14.01 2.34 -16.37
CA GLU A 267 14.29 1.64 -17.64
C GLU A 267 13.01 1.06 -18.25
N LYS A 268 12.17 0.37 -17.46
CA LYS A 268 10.88 -0.17 -17.93
C LYS A 268 9.88 0.94 -18.22
N LEU A 269 9.78 1.98 -17.37
CA LEU A 269 8.87 3.10 -17.55
C LEU A 269 9.13 3.82 -18.89
N ALA A 270 10.39 4.02 -19.26
CA ALA A 270 10.76 4.60 -20.54
C ALA A 270 10.23 3.80 -21.74
N THR A 271 9.96 2.49 -21.61
CA THR A 271 9.45 1.67 -22.73
C THR A 271 7.95 1.84 -23.00
N VAL A 272 7.20 2.40 -22.03
CA VAL A 272 5.73 2.56 -22.09
C VAL A 272 5.27 4.01 -21.99
N SER A 273 6.22 4.94 -21.95
CA SER A 273 5.96 6.39 -21.88
C SER A 273 5.97 7.02 -23.27
N ASP A 274 5.38 8.19 -23.37
CA ASP A 274 5.47 9.02 -24.58
C ASP A 274 6.93 9.40 -24.89
N PRO A 275 7.29 9.66 -26.16
CA PRO A 275 8.68 9.84 -26.56
C PRO A 275 9.47 10.88 -25.76
N ALA A 276 8.82 12.00 -25.35
CA ALA A 276 9.47 13.05 -24.56
C ALA A 276 9.79 12.58 -23.14
N ASP A 277 8.83 11.91 -22.48
CA ASP A 277 9.00 11.34 -21.15
C ASP A 277 9.98 10.17 -21.15
N ALA A 278 9.89 9.30 -22.17
CA ALA A 278 10.83 8.20 -22.37
C ALA A 278 12.28 8.68 -22.49
N GLN A 279 12.50 9.80 -23.24
CA GLN A 279 13.84 10.38 -23.34
C GLN A 279 14.29 10.95 -21.99
N ARG A 280 13.42 11.66 -21.28
CA ARG A 280 13.70 12.24 -19.94
C ARG A 280 14.10 11.16 -18.94
N PHE A 281 13.40 10.01 -18.89
CA PHE A 281 13.77 8.91 -18.01
C PHE A 281 15.12 8.28 -18.38
N LYS A 282 15.48 8.22 -19.66
CA LYS A 282 16.82 7.81 -20.10
C LYS A 282 17.90 8.82 -19.72
N ASP A 283 17.59 10.11 -19.81
CA ASP A 283 18.52 11.19 -19.47
C ASP A 283 18.88 11.20 -17.98
N LEU A 284 18.07 10.61 -17.10
CA LEU A 284 18.44 10.41 -15.69
C LEU A 284 19.72 9.60 -15.50
N PHE A 285 20.07 8.73 -16.45
CA PHE A 285 21.27 7.89 -16.41
C PHE A 285 22.49 8.53 -17.09
N ASP A 286 22.30 9.68 -17.74
CA ASP A 286 23.35 10.43 -18.41
C ASP A 286 23.86 11.55 -17.49
N PRO A 287 25.13 11.54 -17.05
CA PRO A 287 25.67 12.54 -16.13
C PRO A 287 25.51 13.98 -16.61
N GLU A 288 25.56 14.22 -17.95
CA GLU A 288 25.47 15.56 -18.53
C GLU A 288 24.02 16.07 -18.61
N LYS A 289 23.03 15.19 -18.68
CA LYS A 289 21.61 15.51 -18.89
C LYS A 289 20.75 15.31 -17.62
N SER A 290 21.23 14.52 -16.68
CA SER A 290 20.47 14.14 -15.50
C SER A 290 19.97 15.32 -14.66
N ALA A 291 20.71 16.43 -14.63
CA ALA A 291 20.31 17.63 -13.89
C ALA A 291 19.01 18.25 -14.44
N ALA A 292 18.88 18.37 -15.76
CA ALA A 292 17.66 18.89 -16.39
C ALA A 292 16.47 17.93 -16.23
N ALA A 293 16.71 16.62 -16.35
CA ALA A 293 15.67 15.60 -16.13
C ALA A 293 15.16 15.62 -14.68
N ARG A 294 16.06 15.70 -13.68
CA ARG A 294 15.69 15.79 -12.26
C ARG A 294 14.89 17.06 -11.95
N HIS A 295 15.33 18.20 -12.48
CA HIS A 295 14.63 19.48 -12.29
C HIS A 295 13.18 19.40 -12.80
N TYR A 296 12.98 18.83 -13.98
CA TYR A 296 11.63 18.62 -14.51
C TYR A 296 10.78 17.73 -13.58
N LEU A 297 11.35 16.60 -13.08
CA LEU A 297 10.63 15.71 -12.17
C LEU A 297 10.31 16.39 -10.84
N ALA A 298 11.21 17.22 -10.32
CA ALA A 298 10.98 17.97 -9.08
C ALA A 298 9.75 18.89 -9.18
N GLU A 299 9.57 19.52 -10.33
CA GLU A 299 8.46 20.46 -10.56
C GLU A 299 7.15 19.79 -10.98
N ASN A 300 7.21 18.70 -11.75
CA ASN A 300 6.03 18.10 -12.39
C ASN A 300 5.64 16.74 -11.83
N GLU A 301 6.58 16.00 -11.25
CA GLU A 301 6.40 14.62 -10.75
C GLU A 301 7.10 14.42 -9.40
N PRO A 302 6.71 15.13 -8.33
CA PRO A 302 7.45 15.12 -7.05
C PRO A 302 7.52 13.73 -6.40
N GLY A 303 6.55 12.85 -6.63
CA GLY A 303 6.60 11.45 -6.19
C GLY A 303 7.71 10.67 -6.87
N THR A 304 7.80 10.78 -8.19
CA THR A 304 8.85 10.15 -9.02
C THR A 304 10.23 10.73 -8.68
N TYR A 305 10.32 12.06 -8.51
CA TYR A 305 11.55 12.73 -8.07
C TYR A 305 12.01 12.23 -6.70
N SER A 306 11.08 12.09 -5.74
CA SER A 306 11.38 11.60 -4.40
C SER A 306 11.99 10.19 -4.36
N MET A 307 11.74 9.34 -5.37
CA MET A 307 12.36 8.01 -5.46
C MET A 307 13.88 8.05 -5.70
N LEU A 308 14.43 9.19 -6.15
CA LEU A 308 15.82 9.32 -6.57
C LEU A 308 16.79 9.71 -5.44
N HIS A 309 16.29 10.14 -4.28
CA HIS A 309 17.14 10.68 -3.19
C HIS A 309 16.46 10.56 -1.84
N THR A 310 17.20 10.75 -0.75
CA THR A 310 16.63 10.97 0.58
C THR A 310 15.97 12.34 0.61
N SER A 311 14.64 12.40 0.71
CA SER A 311 13.87 13.64 0.64
C SER A 311 13.67 14.27 2.02
N ILE A 312 13.60 15.61 2.06
CA ILE A 312 13.42 16.40 3.28
C ILE A 312 12.29 17.40 3.06
N SER A 313 11.37 17.46 4.01
CA SER A 313 10.27 18.42 4.02
C SER A 313 10.21 19.16 5.36
N PRO A 314 10.43 20.47 5.41
CA PRO A 314 10.17 21.28 6.60
C PRO A 314 8.66 21.46 6.78
N ASN A 315 8.05 20.81 7.79
CA ASN A 315 6.60 20.79 7.93
C ASN A 315 6.07 21.62 9.08
N ILE A 316 6.91 21.92 10.09
CA ILE A 316 6.53 22.75 11.24
C ILE A 316 7.64 23.75 11.52
N ILE A 317 7.27 25.02 11.75
CA ILE A 317 8.17 26.07 12.22
C ILE A 317 7.53 26.79 13.41
N GLN A 318 8.32 27.07 14.44
CA GLN A 318 7.87 27.74 15.65
C GLN A 318 8.94 28.70 16.15
N GLY A 319 8.51 29.88 16.66
CA GLY A 319 9.43 30.86 17.24
C GLY A 319 8.72 32.14 17.64
N GLY A 320 9.06 32.66 18.82
CA GLY A 320 8.44 33.86 19.37
C GLY A 320 7.01 33.67 19.87
N PHE A 321 6.58 34.60 20.70
CA PHE A 321 5.23 34.60 21.30
C PHE A 321 4.62 36.02 21.34
N GLN A 322 5.43 37.05 21.08
CA GLN A 322 5.01 38.43 21.14
C GLN A 322 5.82 39.31 20.18
N ALA A 323 5.16 40.17 19.42
CA ALA A 323 5.75 40.90 18.30
C ALA A 323 6.92 41.84 18.67
N ASN A 324 6.96 42.39 19.88
CA ASN A 324 8.00 43.28 20.36
C ASN A 324 9.09 42.57 21.20
N VAL A 325 9.14 41.23 21.17
CA VAL A 325 10.14 40.40 21.87
C VAL A 325 10.93 39.56 20.89
N ILE A 326 12.26 39.68 20.92
CA ILE A 326 13.17 38.77 20.19
C ILE A 326 13.25 37.48 21.00
N PRO A 327 12.85 36.31 20.45
CA PRO A 327 12.90 35.05 21.17
C PRO A 327 14.33 34.54 21.28
N SER A 328 14.61 33.82 22.38
CA SER A 328 15.88 33.12 22.59
C SER A 328 16.02 31.81 21.83
N GLU A 329 14.92 31.25 21.35
CA GLU A 329 14.89 29.99 20.63
C GLU A 329 13.81 30.02 19.53
N ALA A 330 14.13 29.36 18.39
CA ALA A 330 13.19 29.05 17.34
C ALA A 330 13.49 27.64 16.82
N THR A 331 12.45 26.90 16.38
CA THR A 331 12.60 25.51 15.99
C THR A 331 11.86 25.19 14.69
N ALA A 332 12.39 24.24 13.90
CA ALA A 332 11.69 23.63 12.78
C ALA A 332 11.75 22.11 12.85
N THR A 333 10.64 21.45 12.48
CA THR A 333 10.58 19.99 12.36
C THR A 333 10.66 19.60 10.90
N LEU A 334 11.60 18.69 10.60
CA LEU A 334 11.83 18.15 9.27
C LEU A 334 11.30 16.72 9.22
N ASP A 335 10.44 16.41 8.23
CA ASP A 335 10.13 15.04 7.83
C ASP A 335 11.18 14.60 6.81
N ILE A 336 11.86 13.50 7.10
CA ILE A 336 12.88 12.92 6.24
C ILE A 336 12.41 11.54 5.83
N ARG A 337 12.42 11.31 4.50
CA ARG A 337 12.14 9.99 3.93
C ARG A 337 13.42 9.48 3.30
N ALA A 338 14.09 8.63 4.05
CA ALA A 338 15.42 8.14 3.70
C ALA A 338 15.36 6.97 2.71
N LEU A 339 16.30 6.94 1.77
CA LEU A 339 16.54 5.74 0.96
C LEU A 339 16.83 4.55 1.87
N PRO A 340 16.44 3.31 1.47
CA PRO A 340 16.57 2.13 2.33
C PRO A 340 18.00 1.85 2.83
N ASP A 341 18.99 2.25 2.04
CA ASP A 341 20.44 2.07 2.31
C ASP A 341 21.13 3.38 2.75
N GLU A 342 20.38 4.38 3.20
CA GLU A 342 20.95 5.68 3.61
C GLU A 342 21.74 5.56 4.91
N ASP A 343 22.98 6.01 4.87
CA ASP A 343 23.78 6.27 6.09
C ASP A 343 23.29 7.56 6.75
N MET A 344 22.31 7.45 7.64
CA MET A 344 21.68 8.60 8.27
C MET A 344 22.67 9.49 9.07
N PRO A 345 23.65 8.96 9.84
CA PRO A 345 24.71 9.77 10.42
C PRO A 345 25.44 10.64 9.40
N ALA A 346 25.91 10.04 8.30
CA ALA A 346 26.61 10.77 7.23
C ALA A 346 25.69 11.78 6.53
N PHE A 347 24.41 11.44 6.34
CA PHE A 347 23.41 12.32 5.75
C PHE A 347 23.13 13.54 6.66
N TYR A 348 23.01 13.37 7.96
CA TYR A 348 22.89 14.49 8.91
C TYR A 348 24.14 15.38 8.91
N ASP A 349 25.34 14.82 8.75
CA ASP A 349 26.55 15.63 8.61
C ASP A 349 26.56 16.45 7.32
N LEU A 350 26.03 15.89 6.23
CA LEU A 350 25.83 16.63 4.97
C LEU A 350 24.82 17.75 5.15
N MET A 351 23.70 17.51 5.83
CA MET A 351 22.72 18.55 6.16
C MET A 351 23.33 19.67 6.99
N ARG A 352 24.17 19.37 7.99
CA ARG A 352 24.88 20.40 8.79
C ARG A 352 25.77 21.28 7.91
N LYS A 353 26.44 20.69 6.92
CA LYS A 353 27.25 21.46 5.95
C LYS A 353 26.39 22.38 5.07
N VAL A 354 25.21 21.92 4.67
CA VAL A 354 24.25 22.72 3.89
C VAL A 354 23.69 23.86 4.73
N ILE A 355 23.32 23.60 5.99
CA ILE A 355 22.85 24.61 6.94
C ILE A 355 23.92 25.69 7.14
N ASN A 356 25.19 25.29 7.33
CA ASN A 356 26.34 26.16 7.48
C ASN A 356 26.08 27.35 8.40
N ASP A 357 25.53 27.08 9.58
CA ASP A 357 25.23 28.11 10.58
C ASP A 357 25.43 27.53 12.00
N PRO A 358 26.46 28.01 12.75
CA PRO A 358 26.77 27.48 14.08
C PRO A 358 25.70 27.81 15.14
N ALA A 359 24.80 28.78 14.87
CA ALA A 359 23.69 29.11 15.77
C ALA A 359 22.50 28.13 15.61
N VAL A 360 22.56 27.22 14.63
CA VAL A 360 21.51 26.25 14.36
C VAL A 360 22.00 24.83 14.63
N GLU A 361 21.45 24.22 15.63
CA GLU A 361 21.68 22.81 15.98
C GLU A 361 20.74 21.90 15.16
N LEU A 362 21.27 20.88 14.49
CA LEU A 362 20.48 19.80 13.93
C LEU A 362 20.43 18.64 14.93
N VAL A 363 19.24 18.38 15.45
CA VAL A 363 18.95 17.30 16.39
C VAL A 363 18.26 16.16 15.62
N PRO A 364 18.92 15.00 15.44
CA PRO A 364 18.29 13.84 14.84
C PRO A 364 17.06 13.40 15.61
N GLY A 365 16.01 13.02 14.89
CA GLY A 365 14.83 12.39 15.48
C GLY A 365 15.06 10.91 15.81
N ALA A 366 14.16 10.34 16.59
CA ALA A 366 14.17 8.90 16.82
C ALA A 366 13.90 8.17 15.47
N PRO A 367 14.58 7.05 15.20
CA PRO A 367 14.28 6.20 14.07
C PRO A 367 12.81 5.77 14.11
N ARG A 368 12.11 5.85 12.99
CA ARG A 368 10.77 5.29 12.84
C ARG A 368 10.90 3.85 12.33
N GLY A 369 10.14 2.92 12.90
CA GLY A 369 10.23 1.50 12.60
C GLY A 369 11.32 0.77 13.39
N GLU A 370 11.73 -0.41 12.94
CA GLU A 370 12.74 -1.23 13.62
C GLU A 370 14.18 -0.75 13.39
N GLY A 371 14.37 0.35 12.66
CA GLY A 371 15.67 1.00 12.45
C GLY A 371 16.67 0.22 11.59
N LYS A 372 16.24 -0.90 10.99
CA LYS A 372 17.07 -1.71 10.10
C LYS A 372 16.64 -1.53 8.64
N PRO A 373 17.59 -1.39 7.71
CA PRO A 373 17.28 -1.44 6.29
C PRO A 373 16.59 -2.76 5.93
N VAL A 374 15.48 -2.69 5.21
CA VAL A 374 14.80 -3.88 4.68
C VAL A 374 15.20 -4.02 3.22
N PRO A 375 15.78 -5.16 2.81
CA PRO A 375 16.13 -5.40 1.42
C PRO A 375 14.91 -5.31 0.50
N ALA A 376 15.14 -4.97 -0.77
CA ALA A 376 14.11 -5.09 -1.79
C ALA A 376 13.62 -6.53 -1.89
N MET A 377 12.32 -6.71 -2.08
CA MET A 377 11.75 -8.03 -2.37
C MET A 377 12.20 -8.49 -3.74
N SER A 378 12.39 -9.80 -3.89
CA SER A 378 12.88 -10.39 -5.14
C SER A 378 11.88 -10.20 -6.29
N THR A 379 12.32 -9.63 -7.39
CA THR A 379 11.56 -9.54 -8.65
C THR A 379 11.70 -10.79 -9.52
N THR A 380 12.45 -11.79 -9.05
CA THR A 380 12.64 -13.08 -9.74
C THR A 380 11.99 -14.24 -8.99
N SER A 381 11.34 -13.98 -7.85
CA SER A 381 10.60 -14.99 -7.08
C SER A 381 9.41 -15.53 -7.88
N ASP A 382 8.95 -16.74 -7.53
CA ASP A 382 7.76 -17.31 -8.15
C ASP A 382 6.52 -16.46 -7.87
N THR A 383 6.42 -15.87 -6.67
CA THR A 383 5.34 -14.94 -6.33
C THR A 383 5.33 -13.74 -7.28
N TYR A 384 6.46 -13.07 -7.50
CA TYR A 384 6.53 -11.90 -8.39
C TYR A 384 6.19 -12.27 -9.83
N LYS A 385 6.69 -13.40 -10.35
CA LYS A 385 6.36 -13.91 -11.69
C LYS A 385 4.86 -14.15 -11.87
N VAL A 386 4.19 -14.68 -10.84
CA VAL A 386 2.73 -14.87 -10.88
C VAL A 386 2.01 -13.51 -10.90
N LEU A 387 2.50 -12.51 -10.15
CA LEU A 387 1.94 -11.16 -10.20
C LEU A 387 2.08 -10.55 -11.61
N GLU A 388 3.26 -10.62 -12.23
CA GLU A 388 3.49 -10.15 -13.61
C GLU A 388 2.53 -10.85 -14.60
N ALA A 389 2.43 -12.18 -14.53
CA ALA A 389 1.53 -12.96 -15.38
C ALA A 389 0.05 -12.58 -15.17
N SER A 390 -0.34 -12.28 -13.92
CA SER A 390 -1.69 -11.86 -13.57
C SER A 390 -2.03 -10.48 -14.12
N PHE A 391 -1.13 -9.49 -14.03
CA PHE A 391 -1.31 -8.18 -14.64
C PHE A 391 -1.38 -8.28 -16.17
N GLN A 392 -0.50 -9.07 -16.78
CA GLN A 392 -0.55 -9.31 -18.24
C GLN A 392 -1.88 -9.95 -18.64
N LYS A 393 -2.39 -10.92 -17.88
CA LYS A 393 -3.65 -11.62 -18.20
C LYS A 393 -4.87 -10.74 -18.06
N VAL A 394 -4.95 -9.91 -17.00
CA VAL A 394 -6.16 -9.11 -16.69
C VAL A 394 -6.16 -7.76 -17.41
N TYR A 395 -5.00 -7.13 -17.55
CA TYR A 395 -4.90 -5.78 -18.08
C TYR A 395 -4.14 -5.68 -19.40
N GLY A 396 -3.37 -6.71 -19.80
CA GLY A 396 -2.54 -6.68 -21.00
C GLY A 396 -1.31 -5.76 -20.90
N ILE A 397 -0.80 -5.52 -19.69
CA ILE A 397 0.23 -4.51 -19.43
C ILE A 397 1.48 -5.12 -18.79
N ILE A 398 2.60 -4.39 -18.87
CA ILE A 398 3.84 -4.74 -18.20
C ILE A 398 3.79 -4.37 -16.72
N THR A 399 4.68 -5.00 -15.93
CA THR A 399 4.84 -4.74 -14.50
C THR A 399 6.20 -4.09 -14.23
N LEU A 400 6.17 -3.01 -13.44
CA LEU A 400 7.32 -2.29 -12.96
C LEU A 400 7.50 -2.54 -11.46
N PRO A 401 8.68 -2.98 -11.00
CA PRO A 401 8.98 -2.96 -9.57
C PRO A 401 9.15 -1.51 -9.13
N THR A 402 8.56 -1.12 -7.99
CA THR A 402 8.66 0.25 -7.52
C THR A 402 9.09 0.33 -6.05
N MET A 403 9.63 1.49 -5.67
CA MET A 403 9.92 1.88 -4.30
C MET A 403 8.91 2.93 -3.84
N ALA A 404 8.14 2.62 -2.81
CA ALA A 404 7.26 3.62 -2.20
C ALA A 404 8.07 4.71 -1.50
N THR A 405 7.57 5.93 -1.56
CA THR A 405 8.16 7.09 -0.87
C THR A 405 7.62 7.26 0.56
N ALA A 406 6.52 6.57 0.88
CA ALA A 406 5.96 6.40 2.22
C ALA A 406 6.27 4.99 2.77
N ALA A 407 6.02 4.78 4.05
CA ALA A 407 6.08 3.46 4.68
C ALA A 407 4.67 2.86 4.75
N THR A 408 4.58 1.54 4.67
CA THR A 408 3.35 0.75 4.85
C THR A 408 3.54 -0.25 6.00
N ASP A 409 2.49 -0.92 6.40
CA ASP A 409 2.59 -1.95 7.44
C ASP A 409 3.38 -3.22 7.00
N MET A 410 3.76 -3.33 5.71
CA MET A 410 4.74 -4.33 5.26
C MET A 410 6.11 -4.20 5.97
N THR A 411 6.46 -3.00 6.48
CA THR A 411 7.66 -2.77 7.32
C THR A 411 7.68 -3.62 8.58
N ARG A 412 6.54 -4.12 9.06
CA ARG A 412 6.43 -4.98 10.23
C ARG A 412 6.70 -6.45 9.93
N LEU A 413 6.51 -6.86 8.68
CA LEU A 413 6.58 -8.25 8.24
C LEU A 413 7.89 -8.59 7.51
N ARG A 414 8.38 -7.68 6.66
CA ARG A 414 9.63 -7.87 5.90
C ARG A 414 10.85 -8.19 6.76
N PRO A 415 11.10 -7.52 7.92
CA PRO A 415 12.20 -7.88 8.81
C PRO A 415 12.08 -9.28 9.42
N ARG A 416 10.88 -9.87 9.41
CA ARG A 416 10.58 -11.22 9.87
C ARG A 416 10.69 -12.29 8.78
N GLY A 417 11.16 -11.89 7.59
CA GLY A 417 11.39 -12.79 6.46
C GLY A 417 10.16 -13.05 5.57
N VAL A 418 9.06 -12.31 5.76
CA VAL A 418 7.89 -12.41 4.88
C VAL A 418 8.14 -11.57 3.62
N GLN A 419 8.01 -12.18 2.44
CA GLN A 419 8.18 -11.50 1.16
C GLN A 419 6.91 -10.71 0.79
N CYS A 420 6.83 -9.46 1.21
CA CYS A 420 5.65 -8.61 1.00
C CYS A 420 5.74 -7.79 -0.28
N TYR A 421 4.69 -7.87 -1.11
CA TYR A 421 4.53 -7.14 -2.36
C TYR A 421 3.32 -6.21 -2.26
N GLY A 422 3.55 -4.91 -2.53
CA GLY A 422 2.49 -3.92 -2.50
C GLY A 422 1.76 -3.82 -3.83
N LEU A 423 0.43 -3.83 -3.76
CA LEU A 423 -0.51 -3.86 -4.88
C LEU A 423 -1.56 -2.78 -4.69
N GLY A 424 -2.30 -2.43 -5.75
CA GLY A 424 -3.41 -1.51 -5.66
C GLY A 424 -4.26 -1.51 -6.93
N ALA A 425 -5.47 -0.99 -6.79
CA ALA A 425 -6.43 -0.89 -7.88
C ALA A 425 -5.93 0.02 -9.02
N ALA A 426 -6.56 -0.11 -10.18
CA ALA A 426 -6.27 0.77 -11.31
C ALA A 426 -6.82 2.18 -11.04
N ARG A 427 -5.95 3.20 -11.12
CA ARG A 427 -6.30 4.62 -10.89
C ARG A 427 -5.87 5.48 -12.08
N ASP A 428 -6.61 6.55 -12.30
CA ASP A 428 -6.25 7.54 -13.31
C ASP A 428 -5.08 8.40 -12.80
N ASP A 429 -4.04 8.53 -13.63
CA ASP A 429 -2.80 9.21 -13.28
C ASP A 429 -3.04 10.69 -12.90
N GLU A 430 -3.96 11.33 -13.63
CA GLU A 430 -4.35 12.71 -13.41
C GLU A 430 -5.23 12.95 -12.16
N ASP A 431 -5.82 11.91 -11.56
CA ASP A 431 -6.77 12.08 -10.44
C ASP A 431 -6.12 12.67 -9.20
N THR A 432 -4.86 12.35 -8.91
CA THR A 432 -4.14 12.94 -7.78
C THR A 432 -4.03 14.46 -7.92
N LEU A 433 -3.67 14.95 -9.10
CA LEU A 433 -3.53 16.40 -9.36
C LEU A 433 -4.90 17.11 -9.40
N LYS A 434 -5.96 16.39 -9.76
CA LYS A 434 -7.34 16.91 -9.81
C LYS A 434 -8.06 16.83 -8.46
N GLY A 435 -7.43 16.30 -7.41
CA GLY A 435 -8.02 16.16 -6.09
C GLY A 435 -8.98 14.98 -5.95
N PHE A 436 -8.80 13.91 -6.72
CA PHE A 436 -9.60 12.68 -6.67
C PHE A 436 -8.81 11.45 -6.20
N GLY A 437 -7.52 11.60 -5.88
CA GLY A 437 -6.67 10.53 -5.38
C GLY A 437 -6.91 10.18 -3.91
N ALA A 438 -6.16 9.20 -3.40
CA ALA A 438 -6.12 8.87 -1.97
C ALA A 438 -5.84 10.10 -1.11
N HIS A 439 -6.43 10.17 0.08
CA HIS A 439 -6.36 11.28 1.04
C HIS A 439 -6.93 12.63 0.56
N SER A 440 -7.43 12.71 -0.68
CA SER A 440 -8.07 13.93 -1.18
C SER A 440 -9.50 14.10 -0.66
N ASP A 441 -10.08 15.29 -0.86
CA ASP A 441 -11.45 15.60 -0.45
C ASP A 441 -12.51 15.11 -1.45
N GLN A 442 -12.12 14.37 -2.52
CA GLN A 442 -13.02 13.86 -3.56
C GLN A 442 -12.57 12.46 -4.03
N GLU A 443 -12.01 11.67 -3.11
CA GLU A 443 -11.48 10.34 -3.43
C GLU A 443 -12.48 9.49 -4.21
N ARG A 444 -12.02 8.87 -5.31
CA ARG A 444 -12.85 8.04 -6.18
C ARG A 444 -12.08 6.92 -6.84
N LEU A 445 -12.77 5.84 -7.17
CA LEU A 445 -12.25 4.73 -7.96
C LEU A 445 -13.18 4.45 -9.15
N ALA A 446 -12.61 4.22 -10.34
CA ALA A 446 -13.40 3.85 -11.50
C ALA A 446 -14.11 2.50 -11.30
N GLU A 447 -15.35 2.38 -11.73
CA GLU A 447 -16.17 1.16 -11.55
C GLU A 447 -15.55 -0.06 -12.22
N ASP A 448 -14.96 0.08 -13.41
CA ASP A 448 -14.28 -1.02 -14.08
C ASP A 448 -13.00 -1.46 -13.35
N SER A 449 -12.37 -0.54 -12.60
CA SER A 449 -11.20 -0.84 -11.76
C SER A 449 -11.57 -1.75 -10.59
N VAL A 450 -12.77 -1.60 -10.01
CA VAL A 450 -13.28 -2.49 -8.95
C VAL A 450 -13.34 -3.93 -9.46
N TYR A 451 -13.92 -4.15 -10.64
CA TYR A 451 -14.07 -5.49 -11.22
C TYR A 451 -12.73 -6.10 -11.63
N LYS A 452 -11.89 -5.32 -12.29
CA LYS A 452 -10.57 -5.78 -12.73
C LYS A 452 -9.63 -6.06 -11.56
N HIS A 453 -9.77 -5.31 -10.46
CA HIS A 453 -8.95 -5.53 -9.27
C HIS A 453 -9.30 -6.86 -8.60
N LEU A 454 -10.59 -7.20 -8.50
CA LEU A 454 -11.01 -8.53 -8.05
C LEU A 454 -10.51 -9.63 -8.99
N ALA A 455 -10.65 -9.46 -10.31
CA ALA A 455 -10.16 -10.43 -11.28
C ALA A 455 -8.63 -10.62 -11.17
N PHE A 456 -7.89 -9.55 -10.91
CA PHE A 456 -6.44 -9.61 -10.66
C PHE A 456 -6.12 -10.39 -9.38
N TYR A 457 -6.75 -10.06 -8.24
CA TYR A 457 -6.52 -10.81 -6.99
C TYR A 457 -6.87 -12.28 -7.13
N TRP A 458 -7.96 -12.60 -7.84
CA TRP A 458 -8.31 -13.98 -8.15
C TRP A 458 -7.20 -14.70 -8.90
N GLN A 459 -6.66 -14.10 -9.98
CA GLN A 459 -5.55 -14.69 -10.75
C GLN A 459 -4.27 -14.83 -9.92
N ALA A 460 -3.91 -13.79 -9.19
CA ALA A 460 -2.70 -13.76 -8.38
C ALA A 460 -2.74 -14.79 -7.25
N VAL A 461 -3.80 -14.77 -6.45
CA VAL A 461 -3.93 -15.67 -5.28
C VAL A 461 -4.07 -17.13 -5.71
N THR A 462 -4.88 -17.44 -6.73
CA THR A 462 -5.00 -18.81 -7.24
C THR A 462 -3.68 -19.33 -7.82
N GLY A 463 -2.94 -18.46 -8.53
CA GLY A 463 -1.62 -18.81 -9.08
C GLY A 463 -0.59 -19.07 -7.99
N ILE A 464 -0.47 -18.18 -7.00
CA ILE A 464 0.50 -18.30 -5.90
C ILE A 464 0.15 -19.48 -4.99
N ALA A 465 -1.14 -19.69 -4.72
CA ALA A 465 -1.61 -20.78 -3.87
C ALA A 465 -1.68 -22.14 -4.58
N GLY A 466 -1.36 -22.22 -5.87
CA GLY A 466 -1.41 -23.45 -6.65
C GLY A 466 -2.82 -24.06 -6.70
N ALA A 467 -3.84 -23.20 -6.87
CA ALA A 467 -5.23 -23.64 -6.81
C ALA A 467 -5.59 -24.58 -7.96
N ARG A 468 -6.30 -25.66 -7.61
CA ARG A 468 -6.90 -26.63 -8.54
C ARG A 468 -8.40 -26.69 -8.27
N PHE A 469 -9.20 -26.78 -9.33
CA PHE A 469 -10.66 -26.74 -9.29
C PHE A 469 -11.27 -28.05 -9.74
#